data_c445cd38c4c582892cac66a86dcdd368
#
_entry.id   c445cd38c4c582892cac66a86dcdd368
#
_cell.length_a   1.000
_cell.length_b   1.000
_cell.length_c   1.000
_cell.angle_alpha   90.00
_cell.angle_beta   90.00
_cell.angle_gamma   90.00
#
_symmetry.space_group_name_H-M   'P 1'
#
loop_
_entity.id
_entity.type
_entity.pdbx_description
1 polymer ?
#
loop_
_entity_poly.entity_id
_entity_poly.type
_entity_poly.pdbx_seq_one_letter_code
_entity_poly.pdbx_strand_id
1 'polypeptide(L)'
;MKSAEQQCLRSVETSKNILAPSRIGSSKIDIVYKAFKRNYILVPLEVFGKDPYKTLVSTILSARTRDEVTLEASKRLFKIAPNFIKLGELEELEIAKLIHPVGFYKTKAKYLKNLDIIKVPKTREELMKINGVGRKTANLTLNRAFGIPAIAVDTHVHRICNLLGWVKTKTPEQTEKELIKIIPESYWPELNKLFVSIGRRYTTNKRLLEFLRKEKLI
;
A
#
# COMPACT_ATOMS: atom_id res chain seq x y z
N MET A 1 22.92 54.46 -21.91
CA MET A 1 21.87 53.46 -21.92
C MET A 1 22.48 52.04 -21.68
N LYS A 2 23.02 51.75 -20.49
CA LYS A 2 23.57 50.45 -20.09
C LYS A 2 23.35 50.12 -18.60
N SER A 3 22.24 50.61 -17.99
CA SER A 3 22.01 50.36 -16.54
C SER A 3 20.68 49.71 -16.18
N ALA A 4 19.79 49.45 -17.14
CA ALA A 4 18.49 48.82 -16.86
C ALA A 4 18.47 47.30 -17.06
N GLU A 5 19.34 46.76 -17.89
CA GLU A 5 19.42 45.27 -18.10
C GLU A 5 20.16 44.52 -17.01
N GLN A 6 21.06 45.19 -16.28
CA GLN A 6 21.79 44.53 -15.15
C GLN A 6 21.01 44.45 -13.83
N GLN A 7 19.94 45.23 -13.68
CA GLN A 7 19.05 45.14 -12.52
C GLN A 7 17.96 44.09 -12.67
N CYS A 8 17.59 43.68 -13.87
CA CYS A 8 16.61 42.65 -14.13
C CYS A 8 17.16 41.21 -13.91
N LEU A 9 18.48 41.02 -13.99
CA LEU A 9 19.11 39.72 -13.80
C LEU A 9 19.44 39.39 -12.33
N ARG A 10 19.30 40.36 -11.41
CA ARG A 10 19.49 40.11 -9.96
C ARG A 10 18.22 39.76 -9.17
N SER A 11 17.04 39.81 -9.78
CA SER A 11 15.75 39.52 -9.15
C SER A 11 15.23 38.10 -9.40
N VAL A 12 15.98 37.23 -10.08
CA VAL A 12 15.56 35.84 -10.38
C VAL A 12 16.32 34.79 -9.52
N GLU A 13 17.31 35.18 -8.72
CA GLU A 13 18.11 34.25 -7.92
C GLU A 13 17.68 34.10 -6.46
N THR A 14 16.44 34.43 -6.13
CA THR A 14 15.82 33.91 -4.88
C THR A 14 14.94 32.69 -5.18
N SER A 15 15.44 31.77 -6.00
CA SER A 15 14.88 30.41 -6.07
C SER A 15 15.17 29.73 -4.76
N LYS A 16 14.10 29.56 -3.98
CA LYS A 16 14.00 28.80 -2.75
C LYS A 16 14.90 27.57 -2.80
N ASN A 17 15.95 27.56 -2.02
CA ASN A 17 16.64 26.35 -1.60
C ASN A 17 15.61 25.48 -0.85
N ILE A 18 14.78 24.74 -1.58
CA ILE A 18 14.02 23.64 -1.04
C ILE A 18 15.08 22.55 -0.80
N LEU A 19 15.68 22.57 0.39
CA LEU A 19 16.51 21.48 0.88
C LEU A 19 15.72 20.18 0.60
N ALA A 20 16.31 19.31 -0.23
CA ALA A 20 15.76 17.98 -0.43
C ALA A 20 15.49 17.37 0.95
N PRO A 21 14.34 16.77 1.20
CA PRO A 21 14.02 16.23 2.51
C PRO A 21 15.13 15.28 2.93
N SER A 22 15.81 15.57 4.05
CA SER A 22 16.89 14.75 4.58
C SER A 22 16.35 13.33 4.79
N ARG A 23 17.05 12.32 4.26
CA ARG A 23 16.70 10.91 4.49
C ARG A 23 16.62 10.65 6.00
N ILE A 24 15.60 9.91 6.43
CA ILE A 24 15.52 9.45 7.81
C ILE A 24 16.74 8.57 8.08
N GLY A 25 17.47 8.84 9.14
CA GLY A 25 18.62 8.01 9.50
C GLY A 25 18.21 6.56 9.70
N SER A 26 18.95 5.62 9.11
CA SER A 26 18.64 4.17 9.18
C SER A 26 18.41 3.70 10.61
N SER A 27 19.14 4.23 11.60
CA SER A 27 18.96 3.90 13.00
C SER A 27 17.55 4.22 13.54
N LYS A 28 16.95 5.34 13.14
CA LYS A 28 15.58 5.68 13.54
C LYS A 28 14.55 4.73 12.91
N ILE A 29 14.75 4.35 11.65
CA ILE A 29 13.88 3.38 10.97
C ILE A 29 14.01 2.02 11.65
N ASP A 30 15.22 1.56 11.93
CA ASP A 30 15.49 0.29 12.60
C ASP A 30 14.81 0.18 13.97
N ILE A 31 14.85 1.25 14.77
CA ILE A 31 14.19 1.28 16.09
C ILE A 31 12.68 1.08 15.92
N VAL A 32 12.04 1.80 14.97
CA VAL A 32 10.60 1.66 14.70
C VAL A 32 10.27 0.25 14.19
N TYR A 33 11.04 -0.26 13.23
CA TYR A 33 10.82 -1.61 12.68
C TYR A 33 11.00 -2.71 13.74
N LYS A 34 12.02 -2.62 14.59
CA LYS A 34 12.22 -3.54 15.72
C LYS A 34 11.04 -3.51 16.68
N ALA A 35 10.57 -2.32 17.07
CA ALA A 35 9.41 -2.18 17.94
C ALA A 35 8.14 -2.75 17.31
N PHE A 36 7.90 -2.49 16.03
CA PHE A 36 6.73 -3.00 15.31
C PHE A 36 6.80 -4.51 15.11
N LYS A 37 7.98 -5.08 14.81
CA LYS A 37 8.18 -6.54 14.72
C LYS A 37 7.88 -7.25 16.04
N ARG A 38 8.31 -6.71 17.19
CA ARG A 38 7.98 -7.27 18.52
C ARG A 38 6.47 -7.27 18.80
N ASN A 39 5.75 -6.32 18.24
CA ASN A 39 4.31 -6.14 18.45
C ASN A 39 3.46 -6.61 17.24
N TYR A 40 4.07 -7.32 16.30
CA TYR A 40 3.42 -7.75 15.06
C TYR A 40 2.30 -8.77 15.32
N ILE A 41 1.16 -8.55 14.67
CA ILE A 41 0.05 -9.50 14.56
C ILE A 41 -0.13 -9.79 13.09
N LEU A 42 -0.31 -11.05 12.72
CA LEU A 42 -0.47 -11.49 11.34
C LEU A 42 -1.57 -10.68 10.62
N VAL A 43 -1.22 -10.10 9.48
CA VAL A 43 -2.17 -9.44 8.60
C VAL A 43 -2.84 -10.51 7.75
N PRO A 44 -4.17 -10.67 7.80
CA PRO A 44 -4.87 -11.84 7.24
C PRO A 44 -4.53 -12.18 5.79
N LEU A 45 -4.34 -11.19 4.92
CA LEU A 45 -4.07 -11.43 3.51
C LEU A 45 -2.61 -11.84 3.21
N GLU A 46 -1.73 -11.82 4.21
CA GLU A 46 -0.36 -12.32 4.08
C GLU A 46 -0.32 -13.84 3.81
N VAL A 47 -1.38 -14.58 4.17
CA VAL A 47 -1.48 -16.03 3.93
C VAL A 47 -1.46 -16.40 2.45
N PHE A 48 -1.75 -15.47 1.55
CA PHE A 48 -1.69 -15.66 0.10
C PHE A 48 -0.33 -15.29 -0.52
N GLY A 49 0.62 -14.81 0.28
CA GLY A 49 1.92 -14.30 -0.16
C GLY A 49 2.58 -15.17 -1.23
N LYS A 50 3.49 -14.69 -2.03
CA LYS A 50 4.22 -15.37 -3.12
C LYS A 50 3.37 -16.04 -4.23
N ASP A 51 2.05 -16.13 -4.10
CA ASP A 51 1.15 -16.56 -5.17
C ASP A 51 0.60 -15.31 -5.88
N PRO A 52 1.07 -14.99 -7.10
CA PRO A 52 0.67 -13.77 -7.79
C PRO A 52 -0.83 -13.67 -8.05
N TYR A 53 -1.47 -14.77 -8.47
CA TYR A 53 -2.90 -14.83 -8.72
C TYR A 53 -3.68 -14.51 -7.44
N LYS A 54 -3.42 -15.27 -6.37
CA LYS A 54 -4.15 -15.10 -5.11
C LYS A 54 -3.89 -13.73 -4.50
N THR A 55 -2.65 -13.23 -4.58
CA THR A 55 -2.30 -11.90 -4.09
C THR A 55 -3.04 -10.80 -4.83
N LEU A 56 -3.05 -10.81 -6.17
CA LEU A 56 -3.76 -9.81 -6.96
C LEU A 56 -5.26 -9.82 -6.66
N VAL A 57 -5.89 -11.00 -6.79
CA VAL A 57 -7.33 -11.15 -6.60
C VAL A 57 -7.75 -10.77 -5.17
N SER A 58 -7.08 -11.28 -4.13
CA SER A 58 -7.42 -10.92 -2.75
C SER A 58 -7.22 -9.43 -2.46
N THR A 59 -6.22 -8.80 -3.08
CA THR A 59 -5.98 -7.36 -2.90
C THR A 59 -7.06 -6.52 -3.61
N ILE A 60 -7.57 -6.94 -4.78
CA ILE A 60 -8.74 -6.34 -5.42
C ILE A 60 -9.97 -6.46 -4.50
N LEU A 61 -10.19 -7.66 -3.93
CA LEU A 61 -11.31 -7.89 -3.02
C LEU A 61 -11.22 -7.06 -1.73
N SER A 62 -10.02 -6.75 -1.25
CA SER A 62 -9.80 -6.01 0.01
C SER A 62 -10.18 -4.52 -0.06
N ALA A 63 -10.29 -3.94 -1.25
CA ALA A 63 -10.68 -2.54 -1.38
C ALA A 63 -12.03 -2.26 -0.72
N ARG A 64 -12.07 -1.33 0.27
CA ARG A 64 -13.27 -1.00 1.05
C ARG A 64 -13.97 -2.21 1.69
N THR A 65 -13.18 -3.19 2.13
CA THR A 65 -13.66 -4.40 2.80
C THR A 65 -12.74 -4.72 3.97
N ARG A 66 -13.29 -5.20 5.07
CA ARG A 66 -12.49 -5.66 6.21
C ARG A 66 -11.69 -6.90 5.80
N ASP A 67 -10.48 -7.01 6.32
CA ASP A 67 -9.55 -8.09 5.93
C ASP A 67 -10.08 -9.49 6.23
N GLU A 68 -10.83 -9.66 7.35
CA GLU A 68 -11.42 -10.95 7.71
C GLU A 68 -12.47 -11.40 6.68
N VAL A 69 -13.34 -10.46 6.25
CA VAL A 69 -14.34 -10.71 5.21
C VAL A 69 -13.67 -11.03 3.88
N THR A 70 -12.61 -10.29 3.55
CA THR A 70 -11.83 -10.51 2.34
C THR A 70 -11.17 -11.88 2.35
N LEU A 71 -10.58 -12.28 3.49
CA LEU A 71 -9.89 -13.55 3.64
C LEU A 71 -10.84 -14.73 3.38
N GLU A 72 -12.00 -14.72 4.04
CA GLU A 72 -12.98 -15.80 3.90
C GLU A 72 -13.58 -15.87 2.48
N ALA A 73 -13.89 -14.71 1.89
CA ALA A 73 -14.35 -14.65 0.50
C ALA A 73 -13.28 -15.15 -0.48
N SER A 74 -12.02 -14.77 -0.27
CA SER A 74 -10.90 -15.24 -1.10
C SER A 74 -10.71 -16.75 -0.99
N LYS A 75 -10.79 -17.32 0.21
CA LYS A 75 -10.69 -18.77 0.41
C LYS A 75 -11.79 -19.52 -0.34
N ARG A 76 -13.05 -19.04 -0.26
CA ARG A 76 -14.15 -19.65 -1.01
C ARG A 76 -13.92 -19.59 -2.51
N LEU A 77 -13.52 -18.41 -3.03
CA LEU A 77 -13.25 -18.25 -4.46
C LEU A 77 -12.11 -19.14 -4.91
N PHE A 78 -10.98 -19.18 -4.20
CA PHE A 78 -9.79 -19.96 -4.59
C PHE A 78 -9.98 -21.47 -4.49
N LYS A 79 -10.95 -21.94 -3.69
CA LYS A 79 -11.33 -23.35 -3.63
C LYS A 79 -11.97 -23.79 -4.97
N ILE A 80 -12.73 -22.92 -5.62
CA ILE A 80 -13.43 -23.19 -6.89
C ILE A 80 -12.58 -22.76 -8.09
N ALA A 81 -11.95 -21.59 -8.00
CA ALA A 81 -11.13 -21.01 -9.05
C ALA A 81 -9.68 -20.78 -8.54
N PRO A 82 -8.82 -21.79 -8.57
CA PRO A 82 -7.45 -21.71 -8.03
C PRO A 82 -6.49 -20.91 -8.91
N ASN A 83 -6.86 -20.57 -10.14
CA ASN A 83 -6.05 -19.82 -11.10
C ASN A 83 -6.93 -19.00 -12.06
N PHE A 84 -6.30 -18.20 -12.95
CA PHE A 84 -7.02 -17.35 -13.90
C PHE A 84 -7.90 -18.15 -14.89
N ILE A 85 -7.45 -19.31 -15.34
CA ILE A 85 -8.22 -20.15 -16.28
C ILE A 85 -9.55 -20.54 -15.62
N LYS A 86 -9.50 -21.11 -14.42
CA LYS A 86 -10.72 -21.48 -13.68
C LYS A 86 -11.57 -20.29 -13.28
N LEU A 87 -10.97 -19.15 -13.02
CA LEU A 87 -11.72 -17.92 -12.78
C LEU A 87 -12.49 -17.45 -14.01
N GLY A 88 -11.88 -17.53 -15.19
CA GLY A 88 -12.50 -17.18 -16.46
C GLY A 88 -13.66 -18.10 -16.87
N GLU A 89 -13.68 -19.36 -16.39
CA GLU A 89 -14.78 -20.31 -16.62
C GLU A 89 -16.05 -19.96 -15.84
N LEU A 90 -15.93 -19.24 -14.71
CA LEU A 90 -17.08 -18.86 -13.88
C LEU A 90 -17.89 -17.72 -14.48
N GLU A 91 -19.21 -17.77 -14.33
CA GLU A 91 -20.08 -16.64 -14.66
C GLU A 91 -19.99 -15.51 -13.60
N GLU A 92 -20.26 -14.28 -14.01
CA GLU A 92 -20.22 -13.10 -13.12
C GLU A 92 -21.06 -13.30 -11.85
N LEU A 93 -22.26 -13.90 -12.00
CA LEU A 93 -23.16 -14.17 -10.86
C LEU A 93 -22.59 -15.21 -9.89
N GLU A 94 -21.86 -16.21 -10.40
CA GLU A 94 -21.19 -17.22 -9.58
C GLU A 94 -20.04 -16.59 -8.79
N ILE A 95 -19.20 -15.78 -9.45
CA ILE A 95 -18.14 -15.01 -8.77
C ILE A 95 -18.77 -14.12 -7.70
N ALA A 96 -19.85 -13.39 -8.01
CA ALA A 96 -20.52 -12.51 -7.07
C ALA A 96 -21.02 -13.26 -5.82
N LYS A 97 -21.61 -14.45 -5.99
CA LYS A 97 -22.04 -15.32 -4.86
C LYS A 97 -20.86 -15.76 -4.01
N LEU A 98 -19.75 -16.20 -4.62
CA LEU A 98 -18.56 -16.68 -3.93
C LEU A 98 -17.88 -15.58 -3.10
N ILE A 99 -17.86 -14.34 -3.60
CA ILE A 99 -17.19 -13.23 -2.91
C ILE A 99 -18.10 -12.42 -1.98
N HIS A 100 -19.44 -12.67 -1.96
CA HIS A 100 -20.32 -12.03 -0.98
C HIS A 100 -19.89 -12.39 0.46
N PRO A 101 -19.88 -11.44 1.44
CA PRO A 101 -20.38 -10.06 1.42
C PRO A 101 -19.25 -9.00 1.27
N VAL A 102 -18.28 -9.22 0.38
CA VAL A 102 -17.24 -8.24 0.08
C VAL A 102 -17.87 -6.90 -0.37
N GLY A 103 -17.36 -5.79 0.13
CA GLY A 103 -17.84 -4.46 -0.29
C GLY A 103 -17.75 -4.29 -1.81
N PHE A 104 -18.83 -3.80 -2.42
CA PHE A 104 -18.95 -3.67 -3.88
C PHE A 104 -18.77 -5.00 -4.66
N TYR A 105 -19.20 -6.11 -4.08
CA TYR A 105 -18.97 -7.45 -4.62
C TYR A 105 -19.44 -7.62 -6.06
N LYS A 106 -20.59 -7.03 -6.45
CA LYS A 106 -21.08 -7.09 -7.84
C LYS A 106 -20.09 -6.45 -8.82
N THR A 107 -19.63 -5.24 -8.53
CA THR A 107 -18.63 -4.55 -9.36
C THR A 107 -17.30 -5.32 -9.40
N LYS A 108 -16.88 -5.88 -8.27
CA LYS A 108 -15.66 -6.70 -8.22
C LYS A 108 -15.81 -8.01 -8.97
N ALA A 109 -16.98 -8.65 -8.93
CA ALA A 109 -17.26 -9.83 -9.75
C ALA A 109 -17.12 -9.52 -11.25
N LYS A 110 -17.67 -8.39 -11.71
CA LYS A 110 -17.47 -7.91 -13.08
C LYS A 110 -15.99 -7.67 -13.40
N TYR A 111 -15.21 -7.07 -12.49
CA TYR A 111 -13.77 -6.90 -12.70
C TYR A 111 -13.05 -8.23 -12.82
N LEU A 112 -13.37 -9.20 -11.95
CA LEU A 112 -12.74 -10.51 -11.95
C LEU A 112 -13.14 -11.35 -13.18
N LYS A 113 -14.38 -11.30 -13.64
CA LYS A 113 -14.84 -11.97 -14.87
C LYS A 113 -14.11 -11.43 -16.11
N ASN A 114 -13.89 -10.11 -16.16
CA ASN A 114 -13.20 -9.44 -17.27
C ASN A 114 -11.68 -9.37 -17.07
N LEU A 115 -11.12 -10.20 -16.21
CA LEU A 115 -9.69 -10.24 -15.96
C LEU A 115 -9.00 -11.07 -17.05
N ASP A 116 -8.81 -10.48 -18.23
CA ASP A 116 -8.18 -11.12 -19.37
C ASP A 116 -6.65 -11.12 -19.24
N ILE A 117 -6.16 -11.88 -18.27
CA ILE A 117 -4.73 -12.09 -18.04
C ILE A 117 -4.45 -13.56 -17.70
N ILE A 118 -3.40 -14.11 -18.28
CA ILE A 118 -2.89 -15.46 -17.96
C ILE A 118 -1.82 -15.36 -16.85
N LYS A 119 -1.12 -14.24 -16.78
CA LYS A 119 -0.02 -13.99 -15.85
C LYS A 119 -0.10 -12.60 -15.27
N VAL A 120 0.12 -12.47 -13.97
CA VAL A 120 0.16 -11.17 -13.29
C VAL A 120 1.34 -10.33 -13.80
N PRO A 121 1.08 -9.10 -14.28
CA PRO A 121 2.14 -8.18 -14.68
C PRO A 121 3.10 -7.84 -13.53
N LYS A 122 4.35 -7.54 -13.86
CA LYS A 122 5.41 -7.20 -12.90
C LYS A 122 5.77 -5.72 -12.87
N THR A 123 5.00 -4.87 -13.53
CA THR A 123 5.17 -3.42 -13.48
C THR A 123 3.92 -2.76 -12.92
N ARG A 124 4.10 -1.63 -12.24
CA ARG A 124 2.98 -0.88 -11.68
C ARG A 124 2.06 -0.34 -12.77
N GLU A 125 2.65 0.10 -13.86
CA GLU A 125 1.95 0.69 -15.01
C GLU A 125 1.01 -0.31 -15.65
N GLU A 126 1.45 -1.54 -15.86
CA GLU A 126 0.63 -2.64 -16.41
C GLU A 126 -0.44 -3.09 -15.42
N LEU A 127 -0.09 -3.25 -14.14
CA LEU A 127 -1.05 -3.61 -13.10
C LEU A 127 -2.18 -2.58 -13.00
N MET A 128 -1.87 -1.30 -13.12
CA MET A 128 -2.88 -0.23 -13.04
C MET A 128 -3.79 -0.14 -14.28
N LYS A 129 -3.50 -0.84 -15.36
CA LYS A 129 -4.43 -1.00 -16.51
C LYS A 129 -5.56 -1.98 -16.20
N ILE A 130 -5.38 -2.84 -15.19
CA ILE A 130 -6.37 -3.82 -14.77
C ILE A 130 -7.50 -3.12 -14.03
N ASN A 131 -8.75 -3.38 -14.41
CA ASN A 131 -9.92 -2.83 -13.75
C ASN A 131 -9.95 -3.19 -12.25
N GLY A 132 -10.15 -2.18 -11.40
CA GLY A 132 -10.14 -2.35 -9.94
C GLY A 132 -8.74 -2.33 -9.30
N VAL A 133 -7.68 -2.18 -10.08
CA VAL A 133 -6.31 -2.07 -9.57
C VAL A 133 -5.86 -0.62 -9.57
N GLY A 134 -5.84 -0.01 -8.39
CA GLY A 134 -5.23 1.30 -8.17
C GLY A 134 -3.77 1.17 -7.73
N ARG A 135 -3.11 2.30 -7.51
CA ARG A 135 -1.71 2.40 -7.08
C ARG A 135 -1.38 1.52 -5.87
N LYS A 136 -2.20 1.57 -4.82
CA LYS A 136 -2.01 0.75 -3.61
C LYS A 136 -2.06 -0.75 -3.94
N THR A 137 -3.05 -1.19 -4.71
CA THR A 137 -3.20 -2.60 -5.11
C THR A 137 -2.02 -3.07 -5.95
N ALA A 138 -1.58 -2.25 -6.91
CA ALA A 138 -0.40 -2.54 -7.72
C ALA A 138 0.86 -2.69 -6.86
N ASN A 139 1.15 -1.73 -5.97
CA ASN A 139 2.32 -1.76 -5.09
C ASN A 139 2.30 -2.97 -4.12
N LEU A 140 1.13 -3.33 -3.56
CA LEU A 140 0.98 -4.52 -2.73
C LEU A 140 1.24 -5.80 -3.53
N THR A 141 0.73 -5.87 -4.76
CA THR A 141 0.93 -7.04 -5.63
C THR A 141 2.41 -7.19 -5.99
N LEU A 142 3.08 -6.12 -6.40
CA LEU A 142 4.52 -6.14 -6.70
C LEU A 142 5.33 -6.64 -5.51
N ASN A 143 5.07 -6.07 -4.35
CA ASN A 143 5.81 -6.39 -3.14
C ASN A 143 5.56 -7.82 -2.66
N ARG A 144 4.31 -8.22 -2.48
CA ARG A 144 3.94 -9.49 -1.87
C ARG A 144 4.14 -10.69 -2.80
N ALA A 145 3.74 -10.54 -4.08
CA ALA A 145 3.79 -11.64 -5.03
C ALA A 145 5.17 -11.87 -5.63
N PHE A 146 5.93 -10.78 -5.82
CA PHE A 146 7.20 -10.84 -6.57
C PHE A 146 8.41 -10.41 -5.76
N GLY A 147 8.23 -9.87 -4.55
CA GLY A 147 9.32 -9.27 -3.77
C GLY A 147 9.90 -8.00 -4.40
N ILE A 148 9.22 -7.42 -5.39
CA ILE A 148 9.65 -6.16 -6.01
C ILE A 148 9.39 -5.03 -5.01
N PRO A 149 10.42 -4.25 -4.63
CA PRO A 149 10.27 -3.18 -3.66
C PRO A 149 9.24 -2.14 -4.11
N ALA A 150 8.22 -1.92 -3.30
CA ALA A 150 7.20 -0.91 -3.54
C ALA A 150 6.59 -0.48 -2.20
N ILE A 151 6.32 0.82 -2.04
CA ILE A 151 5.64 1.35 -0.86
C ILE A 151 4.14 1.37 -1.11
N ALA A 152 3.39 0.53 -0.41
CA ALA A 152 1.94 0.58 -0.45
C ALA A 152 1.43 1.38 0.75
N VAL A 153 0.93 2.58 0.50
CA VAL A 153 0.37 3.44 1.55
C VAL A 153 -1.13 3.27 1.63
N ASP A 154 -1.59 2.80 2.79
CA ASP A 154 -2.99 2.80 3.16
C ASP A 154 -3.25 3.81 4.29
N THR A 155 -4.45 3.82 4.84
CA THR A 155 -4.83 4.71 5.94
C THR A 155 -3.98 4.50 7.20
N HIS A 156 -3.52 3.27 7.46
CA HIS A 156 -2.66 2.96 8.61
C HIS A 156 -1.25 3.50 8.40
N VAL A 157 -0.63 3.20 7.26
CA VAL A 157 0.70 3.72 6.91
C VAL A 157 0.69 5.24 6.92
N HIS A 158 -0.29 5.87 6.23
CA HIS A 158 -0.45 7.31 6.19
C HIS A 158 -0.52 7.92 7.59
N ARG A 159 -1.41 7.39 8.45
CA ARG A 159 -1.61 7.87 9.81
C ARG A 159 -0.36 7.73 10.68
N ILE A 160 0.26 6.56 10.67
CA ILE A 160 1.42 6.27 11.51
C ILE A 160 2.63 7.10 11.10
N CYS A 161 2.92 7.23 9.80
CA CYS A 161 4.04 8.04 9.31
C CYS A 161 3.90 9.52 9.66
N ASN A 162 2.67 10.07 9.63
CA ASN A 162 2.41 11.43 10.08
C ASN A 162 2.59 11.56 11.61
N LEU A 163 2.16 10.59 12.42
CA LEU A 163 2.34 10.61 13.87
C LEU A 163 3.79 10.42 14.32
N LEU A 164 4.58 9.65 13.59
CA LEU A 164 6.03 9.52 13.79
C LEU A 164 6.80 10.78 13.36
N GLY A 165 6.12 11.75 12.71
CA GLY A 165 6.78 12.94 12.16
C GLY A 165 7.69 12.64 10.95
N TRP A 166 7.58 11.46 10.33
CA TRP A 166 8.35 11.12 9.14
C TRP A 166 7.91 11.93 7.92
N VAL A 167 6.61 12.23 7.87
CA VAL A 167 6.02 13.06 6.83
C VAL A 167 4.98 14.03 7.42
N LYS A 168 4.63 15.06 6.67
CA LYS A 168 3.51 15.97 6.97
C LYS A 168 2.64 16.08 5.72
N THR A 169 1.74 15.14 5.56
CA THR A 169 0.95 14.97 4.32
C THR A 169 -0.54 14.83 4.63
N LYS A 170 -1.39 15.17 3.64
CA LYS A 170 -2.84 15.13 3.81
C LYS A 170 -3.47 13.87 3.18
N THR A 171 -2.79 13.24 2.22
CA THR A 171 -3.32 12.05 1.52
C THR A 171 -2.31 10.92 1.47
N PRO A 172 -2.77 9.66 1.34
CA PRO A 172 -1.88 8.50 1.16
C PRO A 172 -0.94 8.62 -0.04
N GLU A 173 -1.39 9.22 -1.14
CA GLU A 173 -0.59 9.43 -2.35
C GLU A 173 0.56 10.41 -2.12
N GLN A 174 0.30 11.48 -1.35
CA GLN A 174 1.36 12.41 -0.94
C GLN A 174 2.35 11.71 -0.01
N THR A 175 1.84 10.90 0.93
CA THR A 175 2.68 10.12 1.84
C THR A 175 3.59 9.16 1.09
N GLU A 176 3.09 8.42 0.10
CA GLU A 176 3.90 7.53 -0.74
C GLU A 176 5.05 8.30 -1.42
N LYS A 177 4.73 9.44 -2.05
CA LYS A 177 5.74 10.27 -2.73
C LYS A 177 6.85 10.75 -1.79
N GLU A 178 6.49 11.14 -0.56
CA GLU A 178 7.48 11.59 0.43
C GLU A 178 8.28 10.41 1.00
N LEU A 179 7.63 9.28 1.32
CA LEU A 179 8.31 8.10 1.87
C LEU A 179 9.35 7.52 0.89
N ILE A 180 9.08 7.52 -0.40
CA ILE A 180 10.05 7.08 -1.44
C ILE A 180 11.34 7.89 -1.38
N LYS A 181 11.28 9.19 -1.04
CA LYS A 181 12.45 10.06 -0.95
C LYS A 181 13.28 9.83 0.32
N ILE A 182 12.63 9.49 1.42
CA ILE A 182 13.24 9.50 2.76
C ILE A 182 13.54 8.11 3.33
N ILE A 183 12.87 7.05 2.87
CA ILE A 183 13.06 5.68 3.36
C ILE A 183 13.91 4.90 2.36
N PRO A 184 15.02 4.28 2.79
CA PRO A 184 15.81 3.39 1.93
C PRO A 184 14.98 2.22 1.41
N GLU A 185 15.22 1.82 0.16
CA GLU A 185 14.45 0.80 -0.54
C GLU A 185 14.41 -0.55 0.18
N SER A 186 15.48 -0.89 0.91
CA SER A 186 15.58 -2.12 1.70
C SER A 186 14.48 -2.28 2.77
N TYR A 187 13.84 -1.19 3.20
CA TYR A 187 12.75 -1.20 4.19
C TYR A 187 11.35 -1.32 3.56
N TRP A 188 11.21 -1.04 2.25
CA TRP A 188 9.90 -0.98 1.59
C TRP A 188 9.09 -2.29 1.68
N PRO A 189 9.71 -3.49 1.52
CA PRO A 189 8.97 -4.75 1.56
C PRO A 189 8.19 -4.99 2.85
N GLU A 190 8.71 -4.55 3.98
CA GLU A 190 8.09 -4.78 5.28
C GLU A 190 7.20 -3.62 5.77
N LEU A 191 7.35 -2.44 5.19
CA LEU A 191 6.70 -1.21 5.67
C LEU A 191 5.19 -1.38 5.82
N ASN A 192 4.50 -1.78 4.74
CA ASN A 192 3.04 -1.88 4.77
C ASN A 192 2.56 -2.89 5.83
N LYS A 193 3.10 -4.12 5.82
CA LYS A 193 2.63 -5.18 6.73
C LYS A 193 2.83 -4.81 8.20
N LEU A 194 3.98 -4.23 8.56
CA LEU A 194 4.26 -3.82 9.93
C LEU A 194 3.34 -2.69 10.38
N PHE A 195 3.19 -1.67 9.56
CA PHE A 195 2.37 -0.50 9.89
C PHE A 195 0.89 -0.83 9.92
N VAL A 196 0.41 -1.69 9.02
CA VAL A 196 -0.99 -2.19 9.04
C VAL A 196 -1.24 -3.00 10.31
N SER A 197 -0.33 -3.89 10.68
CA SER A 197 -0.44 -4.69 11.91
C SER A 197 -0.61 -3.79 13.14
N ILE A 198 0.26 -2.81 13.31
CA ILE A 198 0.18 -1.84 14.42
C ILE A 198 -1.08 -0.98 14.32
N GLY A 199 -1.41 -0.49 13.14
CA GLY A 199 -2.56 0.38 12.94
C GLY A 199 -3.91 -0.31 13.19
N ARG A 200 -4.00 -1.62 12.96
CA ARG A 200 -5.17 -2.45 13.29
C ARG A 200 -5.29 -2.69 14.80
N ARG A 201 -4.18 -2.87 15.49
CA ARG A 201 -4.16 -3.04 16.95
C ARG A 201 -4.51 -1.74 17.68
N TYR A 202 -4.00 -0.60 17.20
CA TYR A 202 -4.20 0.71 17.79
C TYR A 202 -5.05 1.58 16.85
N THR A 203 -6.37 1.38 16.88
CA THR A 203 -7.31 1.97 15.92
C THR A 203 -7.50 3.48 16.07
N THR A 204 -7.34 4.02 17.29
CA THR A 204 -7.47 5.46 17.57
C THR A 204 -6.11 6.14 17.66
N ASN A 205 -6.05 7.45 17.33
CA ASN A 205 -4.82 8.23 17.47
C ASN A 205 -4.32 8.26 18.92
N LYS A 206 -5.22 8.36 19.89
CA LYS A 206 -4.85 8.36 21.32
C LYS A 206 -4.09 7.09 21.70
N ARG A 207 -4.67 5.91 21.46
CA ARG A 207 -4.02 4.61 21.75
C ARG A 207 -2.72 4.41 20.98
N LEU A 208 -2.69 4.87 19.73
CA LEU A 208 -1.48 4.76 18.92
C LEU A 208 -0.36 5.67 19.45
N LEU A 209 -0.65 6.92 19.83
CA LEU A 209 0.32 7.82 20.44
C LEU A 209 0.83 7.28 21.79
N GLU A 210 -0.04 6.71 22.62
CA GLU A 210 0.35 6.06 23.88
C GLU A 210 1.34 4.91 23.60
N PHE A 211 1.07 4.07 22.62
CA PHE A 211 1.98 3.01 22.19
C PHE A 211 3.33 3.56 21.69
N LEU A 212 3.31 4.57 20.79
CA LEU A 212 4.54 5.15 20.23
C LEU A 212 5.41 5.77 21.32
N ARG A 213 4.82 6.45 22.32
CA ARG A 213 5.53 7.00 23.48
C ARG A 213 6.10 5.90 24.39
N LYS A 214 5.31 4.86 24.67
CA LYS A 214 5.75 3.69 25.45
C LYS A 214 6.98 3.02 24.84
N GLU A 215 6.99 2.89 23.51
CA GLU A 215 8.12 2.33 22.76
C GLU A 215 9.25 3.35 22.50
N LYS A 216 9.14 4.59 23.02
CA LYS A 216 10.11 5.69 22.84
C LYS A 216 10.39 6.02 21.36
N LEU A 217 9.35 6.00 20.53
CA LEU A 217 9.44 6.27 19.09
C LEU A 217 9.13 7.73 18.75
N ILE A 218 8.48 8.44 19.68
CA ILE A 218 8.15 9.88 19.65
C ILE A 218 8.29 10.46 21.04
#